data_c7a3b76344ccc5459265805f6fe30a43
#
_entry.id   c7a3b76344ccc5459265805f6fe30a43
#
_cell.length_a   1.000
_cell.length_b   1.000
_cell.length_c   1.000
_cell.angle_alpha   90.00
_cell.angle_beta   90.00
_cell.angle_gamma   90.00
#
_symmetry.space_group_name_H-M   'P 1'
#
loop_
_entity.id
_entity.type
_entity.pdbx_description
1 polymer ?
#
loop_
_entity_poly.entity_id
_entity_poly.type
_entity_poly.pdbx_seq_one_letter_code
_entity_poly.pdbx_strand_id
1 'polypeptide(L)'
;MYKRQACYLAAKYESGGNPDQVGGDGGNACGEFQFDNRYELGPFVRWCYEKDPTTYGPFEPYLGMTTELKNNAGFYGAWHSICVEHKIAFEAAQCEYVYTQTLQPLLTSLTEYYGFDFTNASDALKGCVLSFGNRDGKYVVSLKRYFDGTTSASTDREIIERAYDAMIARRPNVSRWSYEKADCLAQLDGTLDIYAPSENGAGGIDWSWKKSIGAGESGNAAVQAALNAVGSGYSQSRRDDPGWYDCSSLVYRSYAAAGITYLNGMDAASEAECLVNKGMTVSYSELQPGDLIFYSYSANGKYRNISHVAIYLGNGEMVHAADESRGVCKQAMSQSNLSPQLYCRPQ
;
A
#
# COMPACT_ATOMS: atom_id res chain seq x y z
N MET A 1 0.86 4.19 0.55
CA MET A 1 -0.45 4.81 0.82
C MET A 1 -1.10 5.36 -0.45
N TYR A 2 -0.52 6.34 -1.13
CA TYR A 2 -1.08 6.93 -2.36
C TYR A 2 -1.42 5.94 -3.49
N LYS A 3 -0.58 4.91 -3.70
CA LYS A 3 -0.84 3.91 -4.75
C LYS A 3 -2.16 3.18 -4.55
N ARG A 4 -2.50 2.84 -3.30
CA ARG A 4 -3.72 2.09 -2.96
C ARG A 4 -4.99 2.92 -3.13
N GLN A 5 -4.97 4.20 -2.75
CA GLN A 5 -6.10 5.11 -2.94
C GLN A 5 -6.40 5.32 -4.43
N ALA A 6 -5.37 5.53 -5.25
CA ALA A 6 -5.52 5.63 -6.69
C ALA A 6 -6.00 4.33 -7.38
N CYS A 7 -5.78 3.18 -6.76
CA CYS A 7 -6.17 1.87 -7.31
C CYS A 7 -7.52 1.36 -6.77
N TYR A 8 -8.10 2.02 -5.75
CA TYR A 8 -9.27 1.54 -5.02
C TYR A 8 -10.48 1.24 -5.91
N LEU A 9 -10.86 2.18 -6.77
CA LEU A 9 -12.04 2.03 -7.64
C LEU A 9 -11.89 0.82 -8.56
N ALA A 10 -10.73 0.68 -9.22
CA ALA A 10 -10.47 -0.46 -10.09
C ALA A 10 -10.57 -1.78 -9.32
N ALA A 11 -9.91 -1.90 -8.18
CA ALA A 11 -9.96 -3.08 -7.33
C ALA A 11 -11.39 -3.44 -6.90
N LYS A 12 -12.13 -2.44 -6.39
CA LYS A 12 -13.51 -2.62 -5.93
C LYS A 12 -14.41 -3.14 -7.02
N TYR A 13 -14.36 -2.57 -8.21
CA TYR A 13 -15.30 -2.87 -9.28
C TYR A 13 -14.86 -4.00 -10.23
N GLU A 14 -13.60 -4.48 -10.15
CA GLU A 14 -13.13 -5.65 -10.90
C GLU A 14 -13.35 -6.97 -10.13
N SER A 15 -12.97 -7.03 -8.86
CA SER A 15 -13.00 -8.27 -8.07
C SER A 15 -13.67 -8.14 -6.70
N GLY A 16 -14.27 -6.96 -6.40
CA GLY A 16 -14.66 -6.63 -5.03
C GLY A 16 -13.44 -6.44 -4.10
N GLY A 17 -12.23 -6.25 -4.66
CA GLY A 17 -10.98 -6.12 -3.93
C GLY A 17 -10.44 -7.43 -3.37
N ASN A 18 -10.74 -8.53 -4.02
CA ASN A 18 -10.26 -9.84 -3.62
C ASN A 18 -8.90 -10.16 -4.28
N PRO A 19 -7.78 -10.13 -3.55
CA PRO A 19 -6.47 -10.46 -4.11
C PRO A 19 -6.31 -11.94 -4.46
N ASP A 20 -7.16 -12.81 -3.90
CA ASP A 20 -7.18 -14.27 -4.14
C ASP A 20 -8.16 -14.69 -5.25
N GLN A 21 -8.73 -13.75 -5.98
CA GLN A 21 -9.61 -14.06 -7.09
C GLN A 21 -8.84 -14.77 -8.20
N VAL A 22 -9.27 -15.98 -8.58
CA VAL A 22 -8.70 -16.73 -9.72
C VAL A 22 -9.82 -17.20 -10.66
N GLY A 23 -9.47 -17.41 -11.92
CA GLY A 23 -10.40 -17.94 -12.90
C GLY A 23 -11.49 -16.98 -13.39
N GLY A 24 -11.36 -15.69 -13.14
CA GLY A 24 -12.24 -14.66 -13.71
C GLY A 24 -12.18 -14.63 -15.26
N ASP A 25 -13.17 -14.00 -15.89
CA ASP A 25 -13.30 -13.92 -17.36
C ASP A 25 -13.12 -15.30 -18.05
N GLY A 26 -13.85 -16.31 -17.57
CA GLY A 26 -13.79 -17.66 -18.14
C GLY A 26 -12.41 -18.34 -17.99
N GLY A 27 -11.68 -18.04 -16.92
CA GLY A 27 -10.39 -18.60 -16.61
C GLY A 27 -9.20 -17.74 -17.03
N ASN A 28 -9.46 -16.56 -17.60
CA ASN A 28 -8.41 -15.69 -18.13
C ASN A 28 -7.84 -14.70 -17.11
N ALA A 29 -8.52 -14.43 -16.00
CA ALA A 29 -8.17 -13.34 -15.11
C ALA A 29 -7.92 -13.79 -13.68
N CYS A 30 -6.94 -13.18 -13.01
CA CYS A 30 -6.59 -13.42 -11.62
C CYS A 30 -6.32 -12.11 -10.88
N GLY A 31 -6.48 -12.16 -9.56
CA GLY A 31 -6.14 -11.11 -8.65
C GLY A 31 -7.16 -9.99 -8.53
N GLU A 32 -6.83 -9.05 -7.67
CA GLU A 32 -7.65 -7.91 -7.31
C GLU A 32 -8.02 -7.03 -8.52
N PHE A 33 -7.11 -6.95 -9.50
CA PHE A 33 -7.25 -6.14 -10.72
C PHE A 33 -7.61 -6.95 -11.95
N GLN A 34 -7.90 -8.25 -11.80
CA GLN A 34 -8.24 -9.16 -12.88
C GLN A 34 -7.19 -9.16 -13.99
N PHE A 35 -5.92 -9.40 -13.62
CA PHE A 35 -4.81 -9.54 -14.58
C PHE A 35 -5.13 -10.59 -15.63
N ASP A 36 -5.17 -10.16 -16.88
CA ASP A 36 -5.51 -11.03 -18.01
C ASP A 36 -4.30 -11.86 -18.44
N ASN A 37 -4.48 -13.18 -18.56
CA ASN A 37 -3.43 -14.10 -18.94
C ASN A 37 -2.91 -13.87 -20.37
N ARG A 38 -3.69 -13.26 -21.23
CA ARG A 38 -3.30 -12.92 -22.58
C ARG A 38 -2.27 -11.78 -22.65
N TYR A 39 -2.16 -10.96 -21.61
CA TYR A 39 -1.40 -9.72 -21.62
C TYR A 39 -0.55 -9.47 -20.38
N GLU A 40 -1.13 -9.56 -19.19
CA GLU A 40 -0.55 -9.00 -17.97
C GLU A 40 -0.19 -10.02 -16.90
N LEU A 41 -0.91 -11.14 -16.86
CA LEU A 41 -0.76 -12.11 -15.76
C LEU A 41 0.65 -12.71 -15.73
N GLY A 42 1.17 -13.15 -16.87
CA GLY A 42 2.54 -13.68 -16.95
C GLY A 42 3.62 -12.65 -16.59
N PRO A 43 3.59 -11.43 -17.14
CA PRO A 43 4.46 -10.34 -16.70
C PRO A 43 4.36 -10.01 -15.21
N PHE A 44 3.16 -10.00 -14.61
CA PHE A 44 2.97 -9.79 -13.18
C PHE A 44 3.60 -10.90 -12.33
N VAL A 45 3.37 -12.17 -12.69
CA VAL A 45 3.96 -13.34 -12.02
C VAL A 45 5.49 -13.26 -12.01
N ARG A 46 6.09 -12.94 -13.15
CA ARG A 46 7.55 -12.74 -13.28
C ARG A 46 8.03 -11.58 -12.41
N TRP A 47 7.36 -10.45 -12.47
CA TRP A 47 7.72 -9.26 -11.69
C TRP A 47 7.69 -9.53 -10.18
N CYS A 48 6.69 -10.27 -9.69
CA CYS A 48 6.62 -10.69 -8.29
C CYS A 48 7.83 -11.56 -7.91
N TYR A 49 8.11 -12.59 -8.71
CA TYR A 49 9.23 -13.50 -8.45
C TYR A 49 10.58 -12.77 -8.48
N GLU A 50 10.84 -11.93 -9.46
CA GLU A 50 12.07 -11.15 -9.56
C GLU A 50 12.25 -10.17 -8.39
N LYS A 51 11.13 -9.64 -7.85
CA LYS A 51 11.14 -8.72 -6.72
C LYS A 51 11.46 -9.40 -5.39
N ASP A 52 10.89 -10.56 -5.14
CA ASP A 52 11.10 -11.34 -3.91
C ASP A 52 10.90 -12.83 -4.18
N PRO A 53 11.97 -13.56 -4.60
CA PRO A 53 11.90 -15.00 -4.86
C PRO A 53 11.53 -15.84 -3.62
N THR A 54 11.72 -15.30 -2.43
CA THR A 54 11.38 -16.01 -1.18
C THR A 54 9.87 -16.06 -0.99
N THR A 55 9.22 -14.89 -1.04
CA THR A 55 7.76 -14.78 -0.89
C THR A 55 7.01 -15.37 -2.08
N TYR A 56 7.51 -15.15 -3.30
CA TYR A 56 6.83 -15.55 -4.54
C TYR A 56 7.43 -16.82 -5.18
N GLY A 57 8.20 -17.60 -4.43
CA GLY A 57 8.76 -18.89 -4.87
C GLY A 57 7.76 -19.85 -5.50
N PRO A 58 6.50 -19.95 -5.00
CA PRO A 58 5.47 -20.77 -5.65
C PRO A 58 5.18 -20.42 -7.12
N PHE A 59 5.58 -19.24 -7.59
CA PHE A 59 5.43 -18.83 -8.99
C PHE A 59 6.55 -19.34 -9.93
N GLU A 60 7.67 -19.83 -9.39
CA GLU A 60 8.82 -20.27 -10.19
C GLU A 60 8.47 -21.24 -11.32
N PRO A 61 7.64 -22.30 -11.12
CA PRO A 61 7.28 -23.24 -12.18
C PRO A 61 6.48 -22.62 -13.32
N TYR A 62 5.94 -21.41 -13.14
CA TYR A 62 5.03 -20.73 -14.07
C TYR A 62 5.68 -19.55 -14.79
N LEU A 63 6.97 -19.31 -14.54
CA LEU A 63 7.72 -18.24 -15.20
C LEU A 63 7.79 -18.48 -16.70
N GLY A 64 7.42 -17.45 -17.47
CA GLY A 64 7.40 -17.53 -18.93
C GLY A 64 6.12 -18.13 -19.53
N MET A 65 5.22 -18.66 -18.73
CA MET A 65 3.89 -19.06 -19.18
C MET A 65 3.01 -17.84 -19.43
N THR A 66 2.10 -17.98 -20.36
CA THR A 66 1.08 -16.96 -20.70
C THR A 66 -0.30 -17.62 -20.76
N THR A 67 -0.72 -18.06 -21.94
CA THR A 67 -2.04 -18.71 -22.12
C THR A 67 -2.20 -20.02 -21.36
N GLU A 68 -1.10 -20.68 -21.02
CA GLU A 68 -1.05 -21.91 -20.20
C GLU A 68 -1.43 -21.68 -18.73
N LEU A 69 -1.46 -20.43 -18.28
CA LEU A 69 -1.97 -20.08 -16.94
C LEU A 69 -3.49 -20.17 -16.83
N LYS A 70 -4.18 -20.14 -17.97
CA LYS A 70 -5.65 -20.24 -18.02
C LYS A 70 -6.13 -21.58 -17.50
N ASN A 71 -7.05 -21.56 -16.53
CA ASN A 71 -7.61 -22.75 -15.89
C ASN A 71 -6.55 -23.74 -15.36
N ASN A 72 -5.37 -23.25 -15.05
CA ASN A 72 -4.26 -24.06 -14.54
C ASN A 72 -4.41 -24.23 -13.02
N ALA A 73 -4.85 -25.42 -12.61
CA ALA A 73 -5.12 -25.72 -11.19
C ALA A 73 -3.85 -25.59 -10.31
N GLY A 74 -2.68 -25.97 -10.83
CA GLY A 74 -1.41 -25.82 -10.12
C GLY A 74 -1.06 -24.36 -9.90
N PHE A 75 -1.20 -23.54 -10.94
CA PHE A 75 -1.00 -22.08 -10.85
C PHE A 75 -1.98 -21.43 -9.85
N TYR A 76 -3.27 -21.81 -9.90
CA TYR A 76 -4.25 -21.29 -8.96
C TYR A 76 -3.95 -21.70 -7.51
N GLY A 77 -3.42 -22.93 -7.32
CA GLY A 77 -2.94 -23.38 -6.02
C GLY A 77 -1.75 -22.55 -5.52
N ALA A 78 -0.78 -22.26 -6.38
CA ALA A 78 0.35 -21.39 -6.05
C ALA A 78 -0.10 -19.96 -5.71
N TRP A 79 -1.02 -19.40 -6.49
CA TRP A 79 -1.62 -18.09 -6.23
C TRP A 79 -2.30 -18.05 -4.85
N HIS A 80 -3.14 -19.03 -4.56
CA HIS A 80 -3.86 -19.16 -3.31
C HIS A 80 -2.89 -19.30 -2.11
N SER A 81 -1.84 -20.13 -2.22
CA SER A 81 -0.88 -20.30 -1.12
C SER A 81 -0.17 -18.99 -0.78
N ILE A 82 0.24 -18.21 -1.78
CA ILE A 82 0.81 -16.88 -1.57
C ILE A 82 -0.20 -15.95 -0.89
N CYS A 83 -1.46 -15.98 -1.31
CA CYS A 83 -2.51 -15.19 -0.67
C CYS A 83 -2.75 -15.59 0.78
N VAL A 84 -2.71 -16.87 1.11
CA VAL A 84 -2.92 -17.36 2.48
C VAL A 84 -1.73 -16.98 3.38
N GLU A 85 -0.51 -17.19 2.90
CA GLU A 85 0.70 -17.01 3.70
C GLU A 85 1.16 -15.55 3.74
N HIS A 86 0.94 -14.79 2.66
CA HIS A 86 1.49 -13.44 2.46
C HIS A 86 0.45 -12.42 1.97
N LYS A 87 -0.81 -12.52 2.42
CA LYS A 87 -1.95 -11.74 1.93
C LYS A 87 -1.66 -10.25 1.75
N ILE A 88 -1.10 -9.64 2.80
CA ILE A 88 -0.81 -8.20 2.83
C ILE A 88 0.25 -7.82 1.78
N ALA A 89 1.35 -8.60 1.74
CA ALA A 89 2.43 -8.36 0.79
C ALA A 89 1.97 -8.58 -0.65
N PHE A 90 1.13 -9.60 -0.87
CA PHE A 90 0.65 -9.93 -2.21
C PHE A 90 -0.38 -8.93 -2.74
N GLU A 91 -1.29 -8.45 -1.90
CA GLU A 91 -2.19 -7.35 -2.27
C GLU A 91 -1.40 -6.05 -2.56
N ALA A 92 -0.42 -5.73 -1.73
CA ALA A 92 0.46 -4.58 -1.96
C ALA A 92 1.24 -4.71 -3.29
N ALA A 93 1.71 -5.91 -3.62
CA ALA A 93 2.40 -6.19 -4.88
C ALA A 93 1.47 -6.03 -6.09
N GLN A 94 0.23 -6.51 -6.02
CA GLN A 94 -0.76 -6.33 -7.08
C GLN A 94 -1.04 -4.84 -7.32
N CYS A 95 -1.27 -4.08 -6.25
CA CYS A 95 -1.50 -2.64 -6.34
C CYS A 95 -0.26 -1.89 -6.87
N GLU A 96 0.94 -2.23 -6.41
CA GLU A 96 2.18 -1.60 -6.86
C GLU A 96 2.45 -1.87 -8.34
N TYR A 97 2.25 -3.11 -8.78
CA TYR A 97 2.42 -3.47 -10.19
C TYR A 97 1.48 -2.65 -11.08
N VAL A 98 0.18 -2.65 -10.78
CA VAL A 98 -0.81 -1.89 -11.56
C VAL A 98 -0.48 -0.40 -11.55
N TYR A 99 -0.12 0.15 -10.39
CA TYR A 99 0.22 1.56 -10.31
C TYR A 99 1.45 1.93 -11.15
N THR A 100 2.52 1.15 -11.05
CA THR A 100 3.81 1.48 -11.68
C THR A 100 3.89 1.05 -13.15
N GLN A 101 3.32 -0.12 -13.49
CA GLN A 101 3.45 -0.69 -14.83
C GLN A 101 2.29 -0.30 -15.76
N THR A 102 1.16 0.13 -15.19
CA THR A 102 -0.04 0.47 -15.97
C THR A 102 -0.44 1.92 -15.80
N LEU A 103 -0.73 2.34 -14.58
CA LEU A 103 -1.35 3.65 -14.34
C LEU A 103 -0.37 4.81 -14.61
N GLN A 104 0.83 4.79 -14.05
CA GLN A 104 1.80 5.88 -14.22
C GLN A 104 2.12 6.17 -15.70
N PRO A 105 2.46 5.17 -16.55
CA PRO A 105 2.69 5.42 -17.98
C PRO A 105 1.45 6.01 -18.68
N LEU A 106 0.26 5.54 -18.31
CA LEU A 106 -0.99 6.04 -18.88
C LEU A 106 -1.27 7.49 -18.49
N LEU A 107 -1.07 7.85 -17.21
CA LEU A 107 -1.20 9.23 -16.73
C LEU A 107 -0.22 10.18 -17.44
N THR A 108 1.03 9.75 -17.64
CA THR A 108 2.04 10.51 -18.39
C THR A 108 1.56 10.77 -19.82
N SER A 109 1.10 9.73 -20.50
CA SER A 109 0.62 9.85 -21.89
C SER A 109 -0.62 10.74 -22.00
N LEU A 110 -1.55 10.68 -21.04
CA LEU A 110 -2.71 11.58 -20.99
C LEU A 110 -2.29 13.03 -20.72
N THR A 111 -1.31 13.24 -19.84
CA THR A 111 -0.76 14.57 -19.54
C THR A 111 -0.16 15.19 -20.80
N GLU A 112 0.66 14.45 -21.51
CA GLU A 112 1.27 14.91 -22.78
C GLU A 112 0.23 15.22 -23.86
N TYR A 113 -0.84 14.42 -23.92
CA TYR A 113 -1.88 14.60 -24.94
C TYR A 113 -2.82 15.78 -24.67
N TYR A 114 -3.26 15.97 -23.42
CA TYR A 114 -4.28 16.98 -23.05
C TYR A 114 -3.70 18.26 -22.48
N GLY A 115 -2.44 18.26 -22.03
CA GLY A 115 -1.85 19.40 -21.33
C GLY A 115 -2.40 19.62 -19.90
N PHE A 116 -3.23 18.72 -19.39
CA PHE A 116 -3.66 18.66 -18.00
C PHE A 116 -2.75 17.72 -17.23
N ASP A 117 -2.32 18.09 -16.04
CA ASP A 117 -1.40 17.26 -15.25
C ASP A 117 -2.10 16.09 -14.54
N PHE A 118 -2.37 15.03 -15.28
CA PHE A 118 -2.92 13.78 -14.72
C PHE A 118 -1.99 13.11 -13.72
N THR A 119 -0.68 13.35 -13.79
CA THR A 119 0.29 12.70 -12.90
C THR A 119 0.19 13.23 -11.46
N ASN A 120 -0.17 14.50 -11.29
CA ASN A 120 -0.42 15.15 -10.01
C ASN A 120 -1.91 15.31 -9.66
N ALA A 121 -2.82 14.75 -10.46
CA ALA A 121 -4.24 14.73 -10.17
C ALA A 121 -4.58 13.99 -8.86
N SER A 122 -5.79 14.17 -8.36
CA SER A 122 -6.29 13.43 -7.19
C SER A 122 -6.28 11.91 -7.39
N ASP A 123 -6.23 11.17 -6.30
CA ASP A 123 -6.33 9.71 -6.36
C ASP A 123 -7.68 9.24 -6.93
N ALA A 124 -8.74 10.03 -6.77
CA ALA A 124 -10.04 9.78 -7.38
C ALA A 124 -9.96 9.83 -8.93
N LEU A 125 -9.35 10.87 -9.50
CA LEU A 125 -9.20 10.97 -10.96
C LEU A 125 -8.26 9.88 -11.50
N LYS A 126 -7.17 9.58 -10.79
CA LYS A 126 -6.27 8.46 -11.13
C LYS A 126 -7.01 7.12 -11.11
N GLY A 127 -7.88 6.90 -10.12
CA GLY A 127 -8.74 5.72 -10.04
C GLY A 127 -9.73 5.61 -11.20
N CYS A 128 -10.35 6.71 -11.58
CA CYS A 128 -11.20 6.80 -12.77
C CYS A 128 -10.43 6.40 -14.03
N VAL A 129 -9.24 6.96 -14.25
CA VAL A 129 -8.38 6.62 -15.41
C VAL A 129 -8.03 5.13 -15.42
N LEU A 130 -7.65 4.56 -14.28
CA LEU A 130 -7.30 3.15 -14.18
C LEU A 130 -8.48 2.24 -14.50
N SER A 131 -9.66 2.51 -13.90
CA SER A 131 -10.87 1.71 -14.13
C SER A 131 -11.30 1.72 -15.60
N PHE A 132 -11.22 2.88 -16.26
CA PHE A 132 -11.55 2.99 -17.67
C PHE A 132 -10.49 2.31 -18.56
N GLY A 133 -9.21 2.41 -18.17
CA GLY A 133 -8.11 1.74 -18.82
C GLY A 133 -8.23 0.21 -18.76
N ASN A 134 -8.59 -0.33 -17.61
CA ASN A 134 -8.85 -1.77 -17.45
C ASN A 134 -10.01 -2.23 -18.33
N ARG A 135 -11.02 -1.39 -18.52
CA ARG A 135 -12.21 -1.74 -19.28
C ARG A 135 -12.03 -1.64 -20.79
N ASP A 136 -11.48 -0.55 -21.29
CA ASP A 136 -11.50 -0.20 -22.71
C ASP A 136 -10.09 -0.10 -23.35
N GLY A 137 -9.06 -0.40 -22.55
CA GLY A 137 -7.65 -0.42 -23.00
C GLY A 137 -6.83 0.76 -22.49
N LYS A 138 -5.56 0.49 -22.24
CA LYS A 138 -4.60 1.33 -21.52
C LYS A 138 -3.82 2.28 -22.47
N TYR A 139 -4.51 2.86 -23.43
CA TYR A 139 -3.95 3.78 -24.43
C TYR A 139 -4.80 5.06 -24.51
N VAL A 140 -4.16 6.20 -24.77
CA VAL A 140 -4.85 7.48 -24.96
C VAL A 140 -5.97 7.37 -26.00
N VAL A 141 -5.71 6.72 -27.12
CA VAL A 141 -6.69 6.54 -28.21
C VAL A 141 -7.94 5.81 -27.75
N SER A 142 -7.82 4.83 -26.85
CA SER A 142 -8.95 4.10 -26.29
C SER A 142 -9.77 4.94 -25.31
N LEU A 143 -9.12 5.84 -24.58
CA LEU A 143 -9.71 6.65 -23.52
C LEU A 143 -10.18 8.02 -24.00
N LYS A 144 -9.75 8.44 -25.18
CA LYS A 144 -10.07 9.74 -25.78
C LYS A 144 -11.57 10.07 -25.67
N ARG A 145 -12.43 9.10 -25.97
CA ARG A 145 -13.91 9.24 -25.93
C ARG A 145 -14.49 9.61 -24.58
N TYR A 146 -13.73 9.48 -23.50
CA TYR A 146 -14.13 9.80 -22.14
C TYR A 146 -13.51 11.10 -21.63
N PHE A 147 -12.28 11.38 -22.08
CA PHE A 147 -11.49 12.50 -21.60
C PHE A 147 -11.41 13.67 -22.61
N ASP A 148 -12.04 13.55 -23.79
CA ASP A 148 -12.10 14.66 -24.73
C ASP A 148 -12.74 15.91 -24.11
N GLY A 149 -12.21 17.07 -24.45
CA GLY A 149 -12.58 18.35 -23.85
C GLY A 149 -11.82 18.69 -22.56
N THR A 150 -10.90 17.81 -22.11
CA THR A 150 -9.96 18.15 -21.05
C THR A 150 -8.94 19.15 -21.58
N THR A 151 -8.67 20.17 -20.78
CA THR A 151 -7.67 21.22 -21.04
C THR A 151 -6.85 21.47 -19.78
N SER A 152 -5.75 22.21 -19.90
CA SER A 152 -4.93 22.59 -18.75
C SER A 152 -5.68 23.40 -17.67
N ALA A 153 -6.83 23.95 -18.00
CA ALA A 153 -7.69 24.71 -17.07
C ALA A 153 -8.80 23.86 -16.43
N SER A 154 -8.95 22.59 -16.82
CA SER A 154 -9.97 21.70 -16.25
C SER A 154 -9.66 21.37 -14.79
N THR A 155 -10.70 21.08 -14.02
CA THR A 155 -10.59 20.54 -12.67
C THR A 155 -10.78 19.02 -12.67
N ASP A 156 -10.26 18.33 -11.65
CA ASP A 156 -10.46 16.88 -11.48
C ASP A 156 -11.95 16.50 -11.50
N ARG A 157 -12.78 17.28 -10.81
CA ARG A 157 -14.24 17.07 -10.75
C ARG A 157 -14.88 17.12 -12.13
N GLU A 158 -14.60 18.17 -12.92
CA GLU A 158 -15.14 18.30 -14.27
C GLU A 158 -14.73 17.14 -15.18
N ILE A 159 -13.48 16.69 -15.05
CA ILE A 159 -12.97 15.55 -15.82
C ILE A 159 -13.70 14.26 -15.40
N ILE A 160 -13.80 14.00 -14.09
CA ILE A 160 -14.46 12.81 -13.54
C ILE A 160 -15.94 12.77 -13.98
N GLU A 161 -16.68 13.85 -13.75
CA GLU A 161 -18.10 13.92 -14.10
C GLU A 161 -18.33 13.66 -15.58
N ARG A 162 -17.59 14.35 -16.44
CA ARG A 162 -17.70 14.17 -17.91
C ARG A 162 -17.32 12.76 -18.35
N ALA A 163 -16.26 12.20 -17.80
CA ALA A 163 -15.80 10.86 -18.17
C ALA A 163 -16.84 9.79 -17.82
N TYR A 164 -17.39 9.84 -16.61
CA TYR A 164 -18.46 8.90 -16.22
C TYR A 164 -19.76 9.13 -16.97
N ASP A 165 -20.14 10.36 -17.27
CA ASP A 165 -21.34 10.64 -18.06
C ASP A 165 -21.21 10.08 -19.47
N ALA A 166 -20.05 10.21 -20.09
CA ALA A 166 -19.76 9.57 -21.37
C ALA A 166 -19.78 8.03 -21.28
N MET A 167 -19.26 7.46 -20.21
CA MET A 167 -19.30 6.00 -19.97
C MET A 167 -20.75 5.50 -19.77
N ILE A 168 -21.54 6.18 -18.95
CA ILE A 168 -22.95 5.84 -18.66
C ILE A 168 -23.80 5.96 -19.94
N ALA A 169 -23.60 7.03 -20.71
CA ALA A 169 -24.31 7.21 -21.98
C ALA A 169 -24.04 6.09 -22.99
N ARG A 170 -22.81 5.54 -22.99
CA ARG A 170 -22.44 4.40 -23.84
C ARG A 170 -22.95 3.06 -23.35
N ARG A 171 -23.21 2.93 -22.06
CA ARG A 171 -23.59 1.68 -21.38
C ARG A 171 -24.76 1.91 -20.41
N PRO A 172 -25.93 2.37 -20.90
CA PRO A 172 -27.03 2.84 -20.04
C PRO A 172 -27.64 1.71 -19.19
N ASN A 173 -27.44 0.46 -19.58
CA ASN A 173 -27.99 -0.72 -18.86
C ASN A 173 -26.99 -1.32 -17.86
N VAL A 174 -25.84 -0.66 -17.61
CA VAL A 174 -24.81 -1.13 -16.67
C VAL A 174 -24.74 -0.18 -15.47
N SER A 175 -25.47 -0.54 -14.41
CA SER A 175 -25.59 0.27 -13.17
C SER A 175 -24.26 0.51 -12.46
N ARG A 176 -23.24 -0.36 -12.64
CA ARG A 176 -21.89 -0.21 -12.10
C ARG A 176 -21.36 1.21 -12.26
N TRP A 177 -21.50 1.79 -13.44
CA TRP A 177 -20.87 3.09 -13.73
C TRP A 177 -21.45 4.27 -12.94
N SER A 178 -22.74 4.19 -12.61
CA SER A 178 -23.37 5.20 -11.75
C SER A 178 -22.90 5.08 -10.30
N TYR A 179 -22.76 3.87 -9.79
CA TYR A 179 -22.22 3.64 -8.45
C TYR A 179 -20.73 4.03 -8.37
N GLU A 180 -19.94 3.64 -9.37
CA GLU A 180 -18.54 3.97 -9.44
C GLU A 180 -18.31 5.49 -9.55
N LYS A 181 -19.15 6.21 -10.31
CA LYS A 181 -19.15 7.69 -10.34
C LYS A 181 -19.37 8.27 -8.95
N ALA A 182 -20.39 7.78 -8.24
CA ALA A 182 -20.71 8.26 -6.89
C ALA A 182 -19.55 8.03 -5.93
N ASP A 183 -18.95 6.85 -5.93
CA ASP A 183 -17.78 6.52 -5.11
C ASP A 183 -16.57 7.38 -5.48
N CYS A 184 -16.32 7.59 -6.77
CA CYS A 184 -15.21 8.42 -7.25
C CYS A 184 -15.34 9.88 -6.77
N LEU A 185 -16.54 10.44 -6.85
CA LEU A 185 -16.81 11.80 -6.35
C LEU A 185 -16.74 11.86 -4.83
N ALA A 186 -17.24 10.86 -4.12
CA ALA A 186 -17.10 10.77 -2.66
C ALA A 186 -15.64 10.64 -2.22
N GLN A 187 -14.81 9.92 -2.99
CA GLN A 187 -13.36 9.85 -2.76
C GLN A 187 -12.71 11.23 -2.98
N LEU A 188 -13.09 11.94 -4.03
CA LEU A 188 -12.60 13.30 -4.32
C LEU A 188 -12.94 14.27 -3.18
N ASP A 189 -14.13 14.14 -2.61
CA ASP A 189 -14.63 14.97 -1.50
C ASP A 189 -14.12 14.55 -0.12
N GLY A 190 -13.37 13.45 -0.05
CA GLY A 190 -12.87 12.89 1.21
C GLY A 190 -13.95 12.30 2.12
N THR A 191 -15.14 12.00 1.56
CA THR A 191 -16.28 11.43 2.31
C THR A 191 -16.41 9.92 2.16
N LEU A 192 -15.66 9.31 1.23
CA LEU A 192 -15.67 7.88 1.01
C LEU A 192 -14.77 7.17 2.02
N ASP A 193 -15.33 6.27 2.82
CA ASP A 193 -14.53 5.30 3.55
C ASP A 193 -14.14 4.14 2.60
N ILE A 194 -12.93 4.21 2.05
CA ILE A 194 -12.41 3.16 1.15
C ILE A 194 -12.21 1.80 1.83
N TYR A 195 -12.39 1.72 3.14
CA TYR A 195 -12.26 0.51 3.95
C TYR A 195 -13.62 -0.02 4.43
N ALA A 196 -14.71 0.71 4.20
CA ALA A 196 -16.05 0.23 4.55
C ALA A 196 -16.44 -0.98 3.71
N PRO A 197 -17.22 -1.94 4.26
CA PRO A 197 -17.81 -3.01 3.48
C PRO A 197 -18.61 -2.45 2.30
N SER A 198 -18.46 -3.06 1.13
CA SER A 198 -19.17 -2.60 -0.07
C SER A 198 -20.64 -3.01 -0.01
N GLU A 199 -21.55 -2.06 0.17
CA GLU A 199 -23.00 -2.32 0.07
C GLU A 199 -23.47 -2.53 -1.38
N ASN A 200 -22.74 -2.00 -2.36
CA ASN A 200 -23.13 -1.97 -3.77
C ASN A 200 -22.08 -2.57 -4.73
N GLY A 201 -21.02 -3.17 -4.22
CA GLY A 201 -19.99 -3.83 -5.02
C GLY A 201 -20.33 -5.27 -5.34
N ALA A 202 -19.88 -5.78 -6.48
CA ALA A 202 -20.01 -7.19 -6.81
C ALA A 202 -19.36 -8.04 -5.70
N GLY A 203 -20.17 -8.79 -4.94
CA GLY A 203 -19.69 -9.84 -4.08
C GLY A 203 -19.68 -9.63 -2.57
N GLY A 204 -20.07 -8.48 -2.02
CA GLY A 204 -20.20 -8.30 -0.55
C GLY A 204 -18.93 -8.64 0.26
N ILE A 205 -17.75 -8.36 -0.28
CA ILE A 205 -16.48 -8.67 0.38
C ILE A 205 -16.26 -7.68 1.50
N ASP A 206 -15.98 -8.21 2.70
CA ASP A 206 -15.58 -7.42 3.85
C ASP A 206 -14.17 -6.84 3.63
N TRP A 207 -14.11 -5.54 3.40
CA TRP A 207 -12.87 -4.80 3.27
C TRP A 207 -12.28 -4.36 4.62
N SER A 208 -12.95 -4.67 5.73
CA SER A 208 -12.52 -4.25 7.07
C SER A 208 -11.09 -4.69 7.40
N TRP A 209 -10.65 -5.82 6.83
CA TRP A 209 -9.27 -6.28 6.92
C TRP A 209 -8.28 -5.32 6.24
N LYS A 210 -8.68 -4.57 5.21
CA LYS A 210 -7.85 -3.53 4.57
C LYS A 210 -7.65 -2.32 5.47
N LYS A 211 -8.60 -2.03 6.35
CA LYS A 211 -8.46 -0.99 7.38
C LYS A 211 -7.42 -1.35 8.43
N SER A 212 -7.29 -2.63 8.76
CA SER A 212 -6.23 -3.14 9.64
C SER A 212 -4.84 -3.18 8.99
N ILE A 213 -4.78 -3.12 7.63
CA ILE A 213 -3.54 -3.04 6.85
C ILE A 213 -3.05 -1.60 6.69
N GLY A 214 -3.95 -0.62 6.66
CA GLY A 214 -3.55 0.75 6.93
C GLY A 214 -3.08 0.75 8.37
N ALA A 215 -1.76 0.71 8.62
CA ALA A 215 -1.26 1.17 9.90
C ALA A 215 -2.14 2.34 10.27
N GLY A 216 -2.74 2.35 11.45
CA GLY A 216 -3.67 3.42 11.81
C GLY A 216 -3.08 4.73 11.31
N GLU A 217 -3.87 5.69 10.94
CA GLU A 217 -3.38 6.98 10.36
C GLU A 217 -2.14 7.49 11.08
N SER A 218 -2.06 7.21 12.39
CA SER A 218 -0.94 7.44 13.27
C SER A 218 0.34 6.70 12.86
N GLY A 219 0.28 5.41 12.49
CA GLY A 219 1.47 4.65 12.10
C GLY A 219 2.07 5.16 10.79
N ASN A 220 1.24 5.53 9.82
CA ASN A 220 1.71 6.09 8.54
C ASN A 220 2.27 7.50 8.69
N ALA A 221 1.66 8.34 9.52
CA ALA A 221 2.18 9.66 9.84
C ALA A 221 3.51 9.56 10.62
N ALA A 222 3.63 8.61 11.56
CA ALA A 222 4.87 8.35 12.29
C ALA A 222 5.99 7.85 11.35
N VAL A 223 5.68 6.92 10.42
CA VAL A 223 6.65 6.48 9.38
C VAL A 223 7.13 7.66 8.56
N GLN A 224 6.24 8.54 8.13
CA GLN A 224 6.61 9.69 7.31
C GLN A 224 7.48 10.68 8.09
N ALA A 225 7.15 10.93 9.37
CA ALA A 225 7.95 11.78 10.24
C ALA A 225 9.36 11.18 10.46
N ALA A 226 9.44 9.88 10.68
CA ALA A 226 10.72 9.18 10.83
C ALA A 226 11.57 9.20 9.55
N LEU A 227 10.93 9.01 8.38
CA LEU A 227 11.62 9.10 7.08
C LEU A 227 12.14 10.51 6.79
N ASN A 228 11.43 11.56 7.20
CA ASN A 228 11.87 12.95 7.08
C ASN A 228 13.07 13.26 7.99
N ALA A 229 13.29 12.46 9.04
CA ALA A 229 14.43 12.59 9.93
C ALA A 229 15.70 11.84 9.44
N VAL A 230 15.61 11.03 8.37
CA VAL A 230 16.78 10.31 7.82
C VAL A 230 17.87 11.29 7.43
N GLY A 231 19.11 10.99 7.84
CA GLY A 231 20.28 11.85 7.69
C GLY A 231 20.54 12.77 8.89
N SER A 232 19.63 12.82 9.86
CA SER A 232 19.85 13.54 11.13
C SER A 232 20.89 12.83 12.00
N GLY A 233 21.50 13.57 12.93
CA GLY A 233 22.52 13.05 13.83
C GLY A 233 21.95 12.18 14.96
N TYR A 234 22.80 11.30 15.52
CA TYR A 234 22.49 10.55 16.72
C TYR A 234 23.13 11.22 17.95
N SER A 235 22.34 11.39 19.02
CA SER A 235 22.88 11.80 20.32
C SER A 235 21.87 11.55 21.43
N GLN A 236 22.27 10.86 22.50
CA GLN A 236 21.43 10.69 23.69
C GLN A 236 21.26 11.98 24.49
N SER A 237 22.31 12.79 24.57
CA SER A 237 22.26 14.06 25.34
C SER A 237 21.53 15.18 24.62
N ARG A 238 21.42 15.10 23.29
CA ARG A 238 20.76 16.08 22.42
C ARG A 238 19.49 15.52 21.76
N ARG A 239 18.95 14.43 22.28
CA ARG A 239 17.85 13.68 21.68
C ARG A 239 16.59 14.51 21.39
N ASP A 240 16.41 15.63 22.08
CA ASP A 240 15.28 16.54 21.93
C ASP A 240 15.61 17.81 21.12
N ASP A 241 16.89 18.01 20.74
CA ASP A 241 17.29 19.12 19.90
C ASP A 241 16.85 18.91 18.45
N PRO A 242 16.59 19.99 17.68
CA PRO A 242 16.33 19.89 16.25
C PRO A 242 17.47 19.20 15.49
N GLY A 243 17.15 18.20 14.67
CA GLY A 243 18.12 17.44 13.85
C GLY A 243 18.95 16.41 14.62
N TRP A 244 18.63 16.15 15.91
CA TRP A 244 19.31 15.15 16.73
C TRP A 244 18.28 14.19 17.32
N TYR A 245 18.63 12.91 17.36
CA TYR A 245 17.78 11.83 17.86
C TYR A 245 18.62 10.78 18.57
N ASP A 246 18.03 10.07 19.52
CA ASP A 246 18.36 8.68 19.85
C ASP A 246 17.25 7.74 19.36
N CYS A 247 17.37 6.44 19.58
CA CYS A 247 16.42 5.48 19.03
C CYS A 247 14.97 5.72 19.50
N SER A 248 14.77 5.99 20.78
CA SER A 248 13.45 6.23 21.35
C SER A 248 12.93 7.64 21.07
N SER A 249 13.78 8.65 21.02
CA SER A 249 13.32 10.00 20.66
C SER A 249 12.86 10.10 19.20
N LEU A 250 13.47 9.34 18.30
CA LEU A 250 12.94 9.20 16.95
C LEU A 250 11.52 8.63 16.97
N VAL A 251 11.27 7.61 17.79
CA VAL A 251 9.96 6.98 17.93
C VAL A 251 8.95 7.97 18.50
N TYR A 252 9.14 8.46 19.72
CA TYR A 252 8.11 9.30 20.32
C TYR A 252 7.85 10.61 19.59
N ARG A 253 8.88 11.21 18.97
CA ARG A 253 8.70 12.42 18.15
C ARG A 253 7.96 12.14 16.86
N SER A 254 8.22 11.00 16.23
CA SER A 254 7.48 10.57 15.04
C SER A 254 6.01 10.28 15.37
N TYR A 255 5.75 9.62 16.50
CA TYR A 255 4.40 9.35 16.95
C TYR A 255 3.68 10.58 17.50
N ALA A 256 4.38 11.52 18.10
CA ALA A 256 3.81 12.82 18.48
C ALA A 256 3.34 13.62 17.25
N ALA A 257 4.10 13.58 16.16
CA ALA A 257 3.68 14.17 14.88
C ALA A 257 2.43 13.49 14.29
N ALA A 258 2.18 12.25 14.70
CA ALA A 258 0.99 11.47 14.35
C ALA A 258 -0.16 11.58 15.38
N GLY A 259 -0.04 12.48 16.37
CA GLY A 259 -1.05 12.70 17.41
C GLY A 259 -0.96 11.76 18.63
N ILE A 260 0.02 10.85 18.68
CA ILE A 260 0.26 9.94 19.82
C ILE A 260 1.36 10.49 20.70
N THR A 261 1.02 11.00 21.87
CA THR A 261 1.94 11.69 22.77
C THR A 261 2.28 10.93 24.06
N TYR A 262 1.62 9.81 24.31
CA TYR A 262 1.84 9.06 25.57
C TYR A 262 3.20 8.35 25.67
N LEU A 263 3.97 8.31 24.56
CA LEU A 263 5.35 7.80 24.53
C LEU A 263 6.38 8.90 24.82
N ASN A 264 6.01 10.17 24.87
CA ASN A 264 6.93 11.30 24.95
C ASN A 264 7.89 11.18 26.15
N GLY A 265 9.16 11.37 25.85
CA GLY A 265 10.25 11.39 26.86
C GLY A 265 10.71 10.01 27.34
N MET A 266 10.05 8.93 26.92
CA MET A 266 10.41 7.56 27.29
C MET A 266 11.73 7.12 26.66
N ASP A 267 12.41 6.16 27.28
CA ASP A 267 13.44 5.35 26.65
C ASP A 267 12.82 4.09 26.01
N ALA A 268 13.58 3.36 25.19
CA ALA A 268 13.07 2.20 24.45
C ALA A 268 12.44 1.11 25.35
N ALA A 269 13.01 0.89 26.54
CA ALA A 269 12.47 -0.10 27.49
C ALA A 269 11.15 0.37 28.08
N SER A 270 11.03 1.65 28.43
CA SER A 270 9.81 2.26 28.97
C SER A 270 8.70 2.33 27.89
N GLU A 271 9.05 2.62 26.65
CA GLU A 271 8.10 2.56 25.51
C GLU A 271 7.53 1.15 25.36
N ALA A 272 8.41 0.13 25.36
CA ALA A 272 8.00 -1.27 25.26
C ALA A 272 7.08 -1.69 26.43
N GLU A 273 7.42 -1.36 27.66
CA GLU A 273 6.61 -1.66 28.85
C GLU A 273 5.24 -0.97 28.78
N CYS A 274 5.22 0.31 28.40
CA CYS A 274 3.98 1.07 28.21
C CYS A 274 3.05 0.39 27.19
N LEU A 275 3.58 0.00 26.05
CA LEU A 275 2.80 -0.62 24.98
C LEU A 275 2.30 -2.02 25.34
N VAL A 276 3.12 -2.83 26.03
CA VAL A 276 2.70 -4.14 26.54
C VAL A 276 1.57 -3.99 27.56
N ASN A 277 1.70 -3.04 28.49
CA ASN A 277 0.68 -2.78 29.50
C ASN A 277 -0.66 -2.27 28.89
N LYS A 278 -0.59 -1.67 27.71
CA LYS A 278 -1.76 -1.26 26.91
C LYS A 278 -2.32 -2.39 26.03
N GLY A 279 -1.71 -3.58 26.02
CA GLY A 279 -2.13 -4.70 25.16
C GLY A 279 -1.81 -4.51 23.66
N MET A 280 -0.86 -3.63 23.35
CA MET A 280 -0.51 -3.24 21.97
C MET A 280 0.60 -4.10 21.35
N THR A 281 0.70 -5.38 21.73
CA THR A 281 1.66 -6.31 21.16
C THR A 281 1.15 -6.92 19.86
N VAL A 282 2.06 -7.16 18.91
CA VAL A 282 1.78 -7.87 17.67
C VAL A 282 2.80 -9.00 17.46
N SER A 283 2.45 -10.00 16.67
CA SER A 283 3.39 -11.05 16.25
C SER A 283 4.24 -10.58 15.05
N TYR A 284 5.34 -11.28 14.78
CA TYR A 284 6.18 -11.01 13.60
C TYR A 284 5.38 -11.07 12.28
N SER A 285 4.47 -12.04 12.17
CA SER A 285 3.62 -12.21 10.98
C SER A 285 2.56 -11.12 10.80
N GLU A 286 2.29 -10.35 11.85
CA GLU A 286 1.32 -9.24 11.82
C GLU A 286 1.97 -7.87 11.64
N LEU A 287 3.31 -7.81 11.48
CA LEU A 287 4.04 -6.56 11.34
C LEU A 287 3.52 -5.71 10.18
N GLN A 288 3.29 -4.44 10.48
CA GLN A 288 2.84 -3.42 9.53
C GLN A 288 3.73 -2.18 9.61
N PRO A 289 3.87 -1.40 8.52
CA PRO A 289 4.57 -0.12 8.57
C PRO A 289 4.06 0.76 9.72
N GLY A 290 4.99 1.26 10.52
CA GLY A 290 4.71 1.98 11.75
C GLY A 290 4.85 1.13 13.01
N ASP A 291 4.80 -0.20 12.95
CA ASP A 291 5.04 -1.02 14.13
C ASP A 291 6.44 -0.78 14.68
N LEU A 292 6.57 -0.91 15.99
CA LEU A 292 7.83 -0.78 16.69
C LEU A 292 8.49 -2.14 16.88
N ILE A 293 9.79 -2.17 16.61
CA ILE A 293 10.63 -3.36 16.79
C ILE A 293 11.62 -3.07 17.90
N PHE A 294 11.55 -3.84 18.98
CA PHE A 294 12.40 -3.67 20.16
C PHE A 294 13.51 -4.72 20.21
N TYR A 295 14.72 -4.26 20.51
CA TYR A 295 15.92 -5.10 20.55
C TYR A 295 16.63 -5.01 21.91
N SER A 296 17.35 -6.10 22.24
CA SER A 296 18.26 -6.16 23.39
C SER A 296 19.70 -6.39 22.93
N TYR A 297 20.64 -5.59 23.39
CA TYR A 297 22.07 -5.82 23.15
C TYR A 297 22.67 -6.77 24.21
N SER A 298 22.23 -6.63 25.47
CA SER A 298 22.72 -7.40 26.60
C SER A 298 21.79 -7.21 27.81
N ALA A 299 22.01 -7.98 28.86
CA ALA A 299 21.33 -7.77 30.13
C ALA A 299 21.66 -6.37 30.69
N ASN A 300 20.65 -5.56 30.95
CA ASN A 300 20.81 -4.17 31.38
C ASN A 300 19.89 -3.77 32.56
N GLY A 301 19.15 -4.75 33.10
CA GLY A 301 18.24 -4.57 34.24
C GLY A 301 16.94 -3.78 33.94
N LYS A 302 16.73 -3.36 32.69
CA LYS A 302 15.51 -2.70 32.23
C LYS A 302 14.47 -3.72 31.76
N TYR A 303 13.27 -3.25 31.43
CA TYR A 303 12.19 -4.10 30.94
C TYR A 303 12.66 -4.96 29.73
N ARG A 304 12.56 -6.28 29.87
CA ARG A 304 13.04 -7.29 28.90
C ARG A 304 14.47 -7.07 28.39
N ASN A 305 15.31 -6.36 29.16
CA ASN A 305 16.63 -5.92 28.75
C ASN A 305 16.67 -5.12 27.46
N ILE A 306 15.55 -4.49 27.06
CA ILE A 306 15.45 -3.68 25.83
C ILE A 306 16.39 -2.46 25.94
N SER A 307 17.13 -2.23 24.88
CA SER A 307 18.11 -1.16 24.76
C SER A 307 17.98 -0.38 23.45
N HIS A 308 17.18 -0.86 22.50
CA HIS A 308 17.01 -0.21 21.20
C HIS A 308 15.61 -0.42 20.65
N VAL A 309 15.16 0.53 19.82
CA VAL A 309 13.87 0.49 19.11
C VAL A 309 14.03 1.04 17.69
N ALA A 310 13.27 0.47 16.77
CA ALA A 310 13.15 0.92 15.40
C ALA A 310 11.68 0.98 14.97
N ILE A 311 11.37 1.74 13.95
CA ILE A 311 10.05 1.80 13.30
C ILE A 311 10.11 0.93 12.04
N TYR A 312 9.22 -0.03 11.93
CA TYR A 312 9.10 -0.90 10.76
C TYR A 312 8.56 -0.14 9.56
N LEU A 313 9.18 -0.31 8.40
CA LEU A 313 8.79 0.34 7.14
C LEU A 313 7.99 -0.56 6.19
N GLY A 314 7.91 -1.85 6.51
CA GLY A 314 7.44 -2.87 5.58
C GLY A 314 8.60 -3.58 4.86
N ASN A 315 8.32 -4.74 4.25
CA ASN A 315 9.28 -5.51 3.43
C ASN A 315 10.61 -5.83 4.12
N GLY A 316 10.60 -6.04 5.44
CA GLY A 316 11.81 -6.31 6.19
C GLY A 316 12.75 -5.11 6.37
N GLU A 317 12.32 -3.90 6.06
CA GLU A 317 13.06 -2.66 6.29
C GLU A 317 12.58 -1.95 7.56
N MET A 318 13.48 -1.19 8.16
CA MET A 318 13.20 -0.34 9.32
C MET A 318 13.91 1.00 9.19
N VAL A 319 13.41 2.01 9.91
CA VAL A 319 14.10 3.28 10.15
C VAL A 319 14.41 3.40 11.64
N HIS A 320 15.60 3.82 11.98
CA HIS A 320 16.03 4.00 13.34
C HIS A 320 17.14 5.04 13.48
N ALA A 321 17.28 5.64 14.64
CA ALA A 321 18.50 6.35 14.99
C ALA A 321 19.50 5.30 15.52
N ALA A 322 20.47 4.96 14.67
CA ALA A 322 21.31 3.78 14.82
C ALA A 322 22.42 3.98 15.86
N ASP A 323 23.31 4.88 15.59
CA ASP A 323 24.47 5.25 16.42
C ASP A 323 25.07 6.59 15.95
N GLU A 324 26.13 7.06 16.64
CA GLU A 324 26.78 8.34 16.35
C GLU A 324 27.40 8.42 14.94
N SER A 325 27.77 7.29 14.34
CA SER A 325 28.41 7.27 13.03
C SER A 325 27.40 7.28 11.87
N ARG A 326 26.22 6.70 12.08
CA ARG A 326 25.19 6.53 11.05
C ARG A 326 24.02 7.51 11.19
N GLY A 327 23.80 8.01 12.41
CA GLY A 327 22.65 8.86 12.69
C GLY A 327 21.31 8.14 12.47
N VAL A 328 20.34 8.87 11.97
CA VAL A 328 19.04 8.30 11.56
C VAL A 328 19.17 7.73 10.15
N CYS A 329 18.93 6.43 10.00
CA CYS A 329 19.10 5.74 8.73
C CYS A 329 18.03 4.65 8.52
N LYS A 330 17.88 4.25 7.26
CA LYS A 330 17.14 3.04 6.87
C LYS A 330 18.09 1.85 6.89
N GLN A 331 17.58 0.69 7.33
CA GLN A 331 18.32 -0.55 7.38
C GLN A 331 17.38 -1.74 7.19
N ALA A 332 17.84 -2.79 6.50
CA ALA A 332 17.12 -4.07 6.48
C ALA A 332 17.19 -4.74 7.86
N MET A 333 16.10 -5.30 8.35
CA MET A 333 16.07 -6.04 9.63
C MET A 333 17.09 -7.18 9.65
N SER A 334 17.28 -7.86 8.51
CA SER A 334 18.26 -8.95 8.35
C SER A 334 19.72 -8.51 8.50
N GLN A 335 20.01 -7.21 8.35
CA GLN A 335 21.35 -6.64 8.57
C GLN A 335 21.57 -6.22 10.02
N SER A 336 20.56 -6.33 10.87
CA SER A 336 20.72 -6.17 12.31
C SER A 336 21.35 -7.42 12.89
N ASN A 337 22.47 -7.27 13.60
CA ASN A 337 23.09 -8.37 14.34
C ASN A 337 22.31 -8.75 15.59
N LEU A 338 21.11 -8.18 15.79
CA LEU A 338 20.29 -8.34 16.97
C LEU A 338 19.00 -9.10 16.62
N SER A 339 18.61 -9.99 17.50
CA SER A 339 17.28 -10.62 17.41
C SER A 339 16.22 -9.71 18.04
N PRO A 340 15.11 -9.42 17.35
CA PRO A 340 13.99 -8.72 17.94
C PRO A 340 13.43 -9.44 19.18
N GLN A 341 13.10 -8.68 20.21
CA GLN A 341 12.56 -9.21 21.47
C GLN A 341 11.03 -9.01 21.57
N LEU A 342 10.51 -8.03 20.87
CA LEU A 342 9.12 -7.61 20.99
C LEU A 342 8.73 -6.75 19.78
N TYR A 343 7.46 -6.87 19.39
CA TYR A 343 6.84 -5.99 18.40
C TYR A 343 5.58 -5.38 18.99
N CYS A 344 5.36 -4.07 18.75
CA CYS A 344 4.19 -3.37 19.24
C CYS A 344 3.62 -2.42 18.18
N ARG A 345 2.31 -2.19 18.23
CA ARG A 345 1.58 -1.25 17.36
C ARG A 345 0.96 -0.15 18.20
N PRO A 346 1.59 1.04 18.31
CA PRO A 346 0.98 2.19 18.95
C PRO A 346 -0.29 2.66 18.23
N GLN A 347 -1.34 2.97 19.03
CA GLN A 347 -2.65 3.44 18.53
C GLN A 347 -3.13 4.65 19.33
#